data_23c46ae24760c249e057fe6eb448ac55
#
_entry.id   23c46ae24760c249e057fe6eb448ac55
#
_cell.length_a   1.000
_cell.length_b   1.000
_cell.length_c   1.000
_cell.angle_alpha   90.00
_cell.angle_beta   90.00
_cell.angle_gamma   90.00
#
_symmetry.space_group_name_H-M   'P 1'
#
loop_
_entity.id
_entity.type
_entity.pdbx_description
1 polymer ?
#
loop_
_entity_poly.entity_id
_entity_poly.type
_entity_poly.pdbx_seq_one_letter_code
_entity_poly.pdbx_strand_id
1 'polypeptide(L)'
;MNPNRINNSLYGCAVALLLGVIAFGMTGPLLAIGRYIPLDPNEGWNAYFADAAIHGGVLYPPADALITNNYPPLSFYIVGLVGSLTGDNIFAGRALALLSLLFVAWSIYYWLRRTGTPARFGLLAALTFLAYAVTYARDYVAMNDPQWLAHALMMAGLLVLWSGPKDTRRIVLAAVLMMAAGWTKHLLIPLPVTVSLWLLWRSRPDFAKWAISATVTLAVVAAVAWWLHGLRLFESLNEPREYMRHKAIAQATAALWCFSPLVTLWLAALVEVRLTERMAFVSLYVLISGAVALFAAGGAGVDVNSFFDPLIGLCLALGLALETLATAPRLVAAPAAAALAVCLVIYSAMLAPQQLRNIRNIESDEQAALRDIELIKADGHGRAACEMLNLCYWAKSAFTVDFFYFGQKLKTGVLPRTACADTFEHGNIAMVQLEANPRWRLKLLPNDCDTLITSYYQQVRVSNFGPLMTHANTR
;
A
#
# COMPACT_ATOMS: atom_id res chain seq x y z
N MET A 1 19.56 -5.30 42.31
CA MET A 1 19.39 -4.18 41.30
C MET A 1 18.02 -3.55 41.51
N ASN A 2 17.94 -2.22 41.39
CA ASN A 2 16.66 -1.53 41.53
C ASN A 2 15.73 -1.87 40.32
N PRO A 3 14.51 -2.41 40.57
CA PRO A 3 13.59 -2.81 39.49
C PRO A 3 13.29 -1.71 38.45
N ASN A 4 13.23 -0.46 38.87
CA ASN A 4 13.02 0.68 37.99
C ASN A 4 14.20 0.93 37.02
N ARG A 5 15.44 0.64 37.45
CA ARG A 5 16.61 0.75 36.55
C ARG A 5 16.58 -0.34 35.48
N ILE A 6 16.22 -1.59 35.89
CA ILE A 6 16.11 -2.71 34.94
C ILE A 6 15.05 -2.41 33.89
N ASN A 7 13.86 -1.97 34.31
CA ASN A 7 12.77 -1.62 33.38
C ASN A 7 13.18 -0.50 32.41
N ASN A 8 13.82 0.57 32.90
CA ASN A 8 14.28 1.67 32.03
C ASN A 8 15.34 1.19 31.02
N SER A 9 16.25 0.30 31.44
CA SER A 9 17.24 -0.30 30.54
C SER A 9 16.59 -1.15 29.46
N LEU A 10 15.57 -1.96 29.80
CA LEU A 10 14.83 -2.77 28.82
C LEU A 10 14.07 -1.91 27.81
N TYR A 11 13.43 -0.82 28.24
CA TYR A 11 12.79 0.13 27.30
C TYR A 11 13.82 0.78 26.39
N GLY A 12 14.95 1.23 26.92
CA GLY A 12 16.06 1.80 26.13
C GLY A 12 16.58 0.81 25.09
N CYS A 13 16.78 -0.45 25.51
CA CYS A 13 17.17 -1.54 24.61
C CYS A 13 16.14 -1.77 23.49
N ALA A 14 14.86 -1.86 23.84
CA ALA A 14 13.79 -2.02 22.85
C ALA A 14 13.79 -0.90 21.81
N VAL A 15 13.91 0.36 22.25
CA VAL A 15 13.99 1.53 21.35
C VAL A 15 15.22 1.43 20.44
N ALA A 16 16.40 1.10 20.99
CA ALA A 16 17.64 1.00 20.20
C ALA A 16 17.54 -0.13 19.15
N LEU A 17 16.99 -1.29 19.51
CA LEU A 17 16.78 -2.42 18.60
C LEU A 17 15.81 -2.04 17.47
N LEU A 18 14.66 -1.41 17.79
CA LEU A 18 13.70 -0.96 16.79
C LEU A 18 14.30 0.09 15.84
N LEU A 19 15.06 1.06 16.36
CA LEU A 19 15.77 2.04 15.54
C LEU A 19 16.79 1.35 14.61
N GLY A 20 17.51 0.34 15.09
CA GLY A 20 18.42 -0.45 14.26
C GLY A 20 17.70 -1.17 13.11
N VAL A 21 16.56 -1.82 13.40
CA VAL A 21 15.71 -2.47 12.37
C VAL A 21 15.22 -1.45 11.36
N ILE A 22 14.71 -0.29 11.82
CA ILE A 22 14.19 0.77 10.95
C ILE A 22 15.31 1.34 10.08
N ALA A 23 16.46 1.70 10.65
CA ALA A 23 17.58 2.27 9.91
C ALA A 23 18.06 1.31 8.82
N PHE A 24 18.22 0.02 9.15
CA PHE A 24 18.59 -1.00 8.19
C PHE A 24 17.53 -1.18 7.10
N GLY A 25 16.24 -1.30 7.50
CA GLY A 25 15.12 -1.52 6.58
C GLY A 25 14.86 -0.37 5.64
N MET A 26 15.08 0.87 6.08
CA MET A 26 14.91 2.10 5.26
C MET A 26 16.02 2.32 4.24
N THR A 27 17.20 1.71 4.40
CA THR A 27 18.37 1.98 3.54
C THR A 27 18.07 1.74 2.06
N GLY A 28 17.51 0.58 1.70
CA GLY A 28 17.19 0.26 0.30
C GLY A 28 16.14 1.23 -0.30
N PRO A 29 14.95 1.39 0.32
CA PRO A 29 13.96 2.35 -0.14
C PRO A 29 14.49 3.77 -0.33
N LEU A 30 15.25 4.29 0.64
CA LEU A 30 15.81 5.65 0.56
C LEU A 30 16.80 5.81 -0.59
N LEU A 31 17.62 4.80 -0.85
CA LEU A 31 18.55 4.81 -1.99
C LEU A 31 17.82 4.71 -3.34
N ALA A 32 16.64 4.11 -3.39
CA ALA A 32 15.89 3.88 -4.61
C ALA A 32 14.97 5.05 -5.04
N ILE A 33 14.63 5.99 -4.14
CA ILE A 33 13.60 7.03 -4.38
C ILE A 33 13.85 7.81 -5.68
N GLY A 34 15.06 8.31 -5.91
CA GLY A 34 15.41 9.14 -7.07
C GLY A 34 16.14 8.38 -8.17
N ARG A 35 16.06 7.03 -8.20
CA ARG A 35 16.77 6.20 -9.17
C ARG A 35 15.82 5.52 -10.15
N TYR A 36 16.30 5.28 -11.37
CA TYR A 36 15.60 4.54 -12.41
C TYR A 36 15.67 3.02 -12.18
N ILE A 37 15.18 2.59 -11.01
CA ILE A 37 15.13 1.18 -10.63
C ILE A 37 13.66 0.80 -10.49
N PRO A 38 13.13 -0.11 -11.32
CA PRO A 38 11.77 -0.65 -11.13
C PRO A 38 11.68 -1.41 -9.80
N LEU A 39 10.78 -1.00 -8.92
CA LEU A 39 10.51 -1.70 -7.66
C LEU A 39 9.32 -2.65 -7.79
N ASP A 40 8.28 -2.19 -8.48
CA ASP A 40 7.03 -2.93 -8.69
C ASP A 40 6.33 -2.39 -9.95
N PRO A 41 5.65 -3.24 -10.74
CA PRO A 41 4.86 -2.80 -11.91
C PRO A 41 3.81 -1.73 -11.58
N ASN A 42 3.23 -1.75 -10.38
CA ASN A 42 2.22 -0.78 -9.95
C ASN A 42 2.75 0.66 -9.94
N GLU A 43 4.06 0.88 -9.77
CA GLU A 43 4.61 2.24 -9.82
C GLU A 43 4.43 2.88 -11.19
N GLY A 44 4.73 2.13 -12.26
CA GLY A 44 4.52 2.56 -13.63
C GLY A 44 3.04 2.76 -13.94
N TRP A 45 2.20 1.84 -13.48
CA TRP A 45 0.74 1.93 -13.60
C TRP A 45 0.20 3.21 -12.95
N ASN A 46 0.57 3.49 -11.70
CA ASN A 46 0.18 4.72 -11.01
C ASN A 46 0.73 5.98 -11.71
N ALA A 47 1.95 5.92 -12.26
CA ALA A 47 2.57 7.04 -12.95
C ALA A 47 1.87 7.38 -14.28
N TYR A 48 1.47 6.39 -15.07
CA TYR A 48 0.70 6.59 -16.30
C TYR A 48 -0.65 7.26 -16.03
N PHE A 49 -1.39 6.78 -15.02
CA PHE A 49 -2.67 7.39 -14.68
C PHE A 49 -2.51 8.76 -13.99
N ALA A 50 -1.43 9.00 -13.25
CA ALA A 50 -1.12 10.32 -12.74
C ALA A 50 -0.81 11.31 -13.87
N ASP A 51 -0.09 10.86 -14.90
CA ASP A 51 0.17 11.65 -16.11
C ASP A 51 -1.14 11.95 -16.86
N ALA A 52 -1.98 10.94 -17.08
CA ALA A 52 -3.30 11.11 -17.72
C ALA A 52 -4.20 12.08 -16.94
N ALA A 53 -4.19 12.05 -15.62
CA ALA A 53 -5.02 12.94 -14.80
C ALA A 53 -4.65 14.43 -14.95
N ILE A 54 -3.37 14.75 -15.16
CA ILE A 54 -2.90 16.15 -15.22
C ILE A 54 -2.84 16.67 -16.66
N HIS A 55 -2.52 15.81 -17.63
CA HIS A 55 -2.35 16.22 -19.02
C HIS A 55 -3.56 15.93 -19.90
N GLY A 56 -4.73 15.64 -19.32
CA GLY A 56 -5.99 15.47 -20.05
C GLY A 56 -6.12 14.14 -20.80
N GLY A 57 -5.39 13.11 -20.38
CA GLY A 57 -5.53 11.74 -20.87
C GLY A 57 -6.77 11.03 -20.32
N VAL A 58 -7.04 9.83 -20.82
CA VAL A 58 -8.17 9.00 -20.39
C VAL A 58 -7.82 8.29 -19.08
N LEU A 59 -8.40 8.77 -17.97
CA LEU A 59 -8.16 8.17 -16.65
C LEU A 59 -8.90 6.85 -16.44
N TYR A 60 -10.07 6.68 -17.04
CA TYR A 60 -10.89 5.46 -16.98
C TYR A 60 -11.17 4.93 -18.38
N PRO A 61 -10.32 4.04 -18.91
CA PRO A 61 -10.45 3.51 -20.25
C PRO A 61 -11.75 2.71 -20.45
N PRO A 62 -12.21 2.52 -21.71
CA PRO A 62 -13.35 1.67 -22.04
C PRO A 62 -13.20 0.23 -21.52
N ALA A 63 -14.33 -0.49 -21.38
CA ALA A 63 -14.34 -1.84 -20.83
C ALA A 63 -13.53 -2.85 -21.66
N ASP A 64 -13.49 -2.68 -22.96
CA ASP A 64 -12.74 -3.49 -23.93
C ASP A 64 -11.26 -3.10 -24.07
N ALA A 65 -10.82 -2.00 -23.45
CA ALA A 65 -9.40 -1.65 -23.42
C ALA A 65 -8.58 -2.69 -22.67
N LEU A 66 -7.30 -2.86 -23.09
CA LEU A 66 -6.37 -3.81 -22.45
C LEU A 66 -5.74 -3.26 -21.17
N ILE A 67 -6.15 -2.07 -20.75
CA ILE A 67 -5.75 -1.39 -19.51
C ILE A 67 -7.00 -1.08 -18.69
N THR A 68 -6.85 -1.05 -17.36
CA THR A 68 -7.95 -0.70 -16.45
C THR A 68 -7.43 0.15 -15.31
N ASN A 69 -8.21 1.16 -14.91
CA ASN A 69 -7.99 1.90 -13.68
C ASN A 69 -9.13 1.58 -12.69
N ASN A 70 -8.81 0.83 -11.65
CA ASN A 70 -9.76 0.47 -10.60
C ASN A 70 -9.57 1.23 -9.29
N TYR A 71 -8.81 2.33 -9.31
CA TYR A 71 -8.65 3.21 -8.15
C TYR A 71 -9.43 4.50 -8.32
N PRO A 72 -9.91 5.10 -7.21
CA PRO A 72 -10.48 6.44 -7.22
C PRO A 72 -9.45 7.49 -7.66
N PRO A 73 -9.89 8.65 -8.17
CA PRO A 73 -9.01 9.56 -8.92
C PRO A 73 -8.07 10.42 -8.07
N LEU A 74 -8.33 10.60 -6.76
CA LEU A 74 -7.66 11.63 -5.97
C LEU A 74 -6.14 11.43 -5.89
N SER A 75 -5.66 10.21 -5.77
CA SER A 75 -4.22 9.91 -5.73
C SER A 75 -3.51 10.31 -7.02
N PHE A 76 -4.13 10.08 -8.17
CA PHE A 76 -3.54 10.40 -9.47
C PHE A 76 -3.37 11.91 -9.66
N TYR A 77 -4.36 12.71 -9.24
CA TYR A 77 -4.23 14.17 -9.24
C TYR A 77 -3.14 14.66 -8.29
N ILE A 78 -3.05 14.11 -7.07
CA ILE A 78 -2.03 14.52 -6.10
C ILE A 78 -0.63 14.14 -6.61
N VAL A 79 -0.42 12.90 -7.05
CA VAL A 79 0.87 12.42 -7.57
C VAL A 79 1.24 13.18 -8.85
N GLY A 80 0.30 13.36 -9.77
CA GLY A 80 0.53 14.09 -11.02
C GLY A 80 0.90 15.56 -10.81
N LEU A 81 0.24 16.25 -9.86
CA LEU A 81 0.60 17.63 -9.51
C LEU A 81 2.02 17.71 -8.91
N VAL A 82 2.39 16.82 -8.01
CA VAL A 82 3.76 16.78 -7.48
C VAL A 82 4.74 16.35 -8.56
N GLY A 83 4.37 15.38 -9.40
CA GLY A 83 5.17 14.90 -10.52
C GLY A 83 5.46 16.00 -11.56
N SER A 84 4.49 16.88 -11.82
CA SER A 84 4.73 18.03 -12.72
C SER A 84 5.73 19.04 -12.16
N LEU A 85 5.92 19.07 -10.83
CA LEU A 85 6.94 19.92 -10.19
C LEU A 85 8.32 19.24 -10.14
N THR A 86 8.36 17.90 -10.02
CA THR A 86 9.59 17.10 -9.89
C THR A 86 10.10 16.54 -11.21
N GLY A 87 9.27 16.56 -12.26
CA GLY A 87 9.56 16.01 -13.58
C GLY A 87 9.31 14.50 -13.74
N ASP A 88 8.92 13.79 -12.67
CA ASP A 88 8.68 12.34 -12.71
C ASP A 88 7.62 11.90 -11.68
N ASN A 89 6.56 11.23 -12.15
CA ASN A 89 5.46 10.76 -11.29
C ASN A 89 5.86 9.56 -10.41
N ILE A 90 6.84 8.75 -10.82
CA ILE A 90 7.33 7.63 -9.99
C ILE A 90 8.10 8.19 -8.81
N PHE A 91 9.02 9.13 -9.02
CA PHE A 91 9.80 9.75 -7.94
C PHE A 91 8.90 10.54 -6.99
N ALA A 92 7.95 11.29 -7.54
CA ALA A 92 6.93 12.03 -6.76
C ALA A 92 6.11 11.08 -5.88
N GLY A 93 5.62 9.98 -6.45
CA GLY A 93 4.83 8.99 -5.73
C GLY A 93 5.63 8.27 -4.64
N ARG A 94 6.90 7.95 -4.90
CA ARG A 94 7.82 7.36 -3.89
C ARG A 94 8.03 8.29 -2.69
N ALA A 95 8.29 9.57 -2.96
CA ALA A 95 8.47 10.57 -1.92
C ALA A 95 7.19 10.77 -1.10
N LEU A 96 6.03 10.88 -1.76
CA LEU A 96 4.72 10.99 -1.11
C LEU A 96 4.40 9.76 -0.25
N ALA A 97 4.69 8.55 -0.73
CA ALA A 97 4.48 7.31 0.01
C ALA A 97 5.34 7.28 1.28
N LEU A 98 6.63 7.63 1.20
CA LEU A 98 7.52 7.68 2.36
C LEU A 98 7.07 8.73 3.38
N LEU A 99 6.79 9.96 2.94
CA LEU A 99 6.31 11.03 3.83
C LEU A 99 5.00 10.65 4.51
N SER A 100 4.10 10.00 3.78
CA SER A 100 2.83 9.51 4.31
C SER A 100 3.01 8.38 5.33
N LEU A 101 3.92 7.43 5.10
CA LEU A 101 4.28 6.40 6.06
C LEU A 101 4.80 6.99 7.37
N LEU A 102 5.72 7.96 7.27
CA LEU A 102 6.27 8.66 8.45
C LEU A 102 5.18 9.46 9.18
N PHE A 103 4.25 10.08 8.44
CA PHE A 103 3.10 10.77 9.03
C PHE A 103 2.16 9.81 9.76
N VAL A 104 1.91 8.61 9.23
CA VAL A 104 1.11 7.57 9.93
C VAL A 104 1.80 7.16 11.24
N ALA A 105 3.12 6.92 11.22
CA ALA A 105 3.88 6.61 12.44
C ALA A 105 3.80 7.73 13.49
N TRP A 106 3.98 8.98 13.04
CA TRP A 106 3.82 10.15 13.91
C TRP A 106 2.40 10.26 14.45
N SER A 107 1.38 9.95 13.64
CA SER A 107 -0.02 9.99 14.03
C SER A 107 -0.35 8.97 15.11
N ILE A 108 0.23 7.77 15.06
CA ILE A 108 0.11 6.75 16.12
C ILE A 108 0.67 7.30 17.44
N TYR A 109 1.90 7.83 17.41
CA TYR A 109 2.51 8.47 18.58
C TYR A 109 1.64 9.60 19.13
N TYR A 110 1.24 10.53 18.26
CA TYR A 110 0.52 11.74 18.66
C TYR A 110 -0.87 11.41 19.21
N TRP A 111 -1.62 10.49 18.61
CA TRP A 111 -2.93 10.06 19.11
C TRP A 111 -2.81 9.46 20.52
N LEU A 112 -1.87 8.55 20.73
CA LEU A 112 -1.62 7.95 22.04
C LEU A 112 -1.25 9.01 23.08
N ARG A 113 -0.40 9.97 22.73
CA ARG A 113 -0.04 11.08 23.62
C ARG A 113 -1.25 11.95 23.96
N ARG A 114 -2.06 12.30 22.99
CA ARG A 114 -3.25 13.14 23.16
C ARG A 114 -4.35 12.46 23.98
N THR A 115 -4.39 11.14 23.95
CA THR A 115 -5.34 10.35 24.75
C THR A 115 -4.83 9.99 26.14
N GLY A 116 -3.63 10.44 26.53
CA GLY A 116 -3.08 10.31 27.88
C GLY A 116 -2.04 9.22 28.08
N THR A 117 -1.71 8.45 27.05
CA THR A 117 -0.68 7.40 27.13
C THR A 117 0.70 8.03 27.35
N PRO A 118 1.55 7.51 28.26
CA PRO A 118 2.92 7.99 28.48
C PRO A 118 3.76 7.99 27.21
N ALA A 119 4.64 9.01 27.05
CA ALA A 119 5.43 9.22 25.82
C ALA A 119 6.22 7.98 25.38
N ARG A 120 6.82 7.26 26.32
CA ARG A 120 7.60 6.04 26.06
C ARG A 120 6.80 4.95 25.36
N PHE A 121 5.53 4.75 25.72
CA PHE A 121 4.67 3.74 25.10
C PHE A 121 4.15 4.17 23.73
N GLY A 122 3.82 5.46 23.58
CA GLY A 122 3.50 6.03 22.28
C GLY A 122 4.67 5.94 21.30
N LEU A 123 5.89 6.22 21.76
CA LEU A 123 7.11 6.10 20.94
C LEU A 123 7.36 4.64 20.54
N LEU A 124 7.27 3.69 21.49
CA LEU A 124 7.43 2.26 21.18
C LEU A 124 6.41 1.79 20.15
N ALA A 125 5.15 2.22 20.28
CA ALA A 125 4.10 1.88 19.31
C ALA A 125 4.41 2.40 17.90
N ALA A 126 4.84 3.65 17.77
CA ALA A 126 5.21 4.26 16.49
C ALA A 126 6.45 3.63 15.86
N LEU A 127 7.50 3.35 16.68
CA LEU A 127 8.69 2.66 16.20
C LEU A 127 8.40 1.21 15.82
N THR A 128 7.53 0.53 16.56
CA THR A 128 7.06 -0.83 16.20
C THR A 128 6.33 -0.82 14.88
N PHE A 129 5.45 0.15 14.64
CA PHE A 129 4.78 0.31 13.34
C PHE A 129 5.79 0.46 12.20
N LEU A 130 6.77 1.35 12.32
CA LEU A 130 7.82 1.52 11.30
C LEU A 130 8.66 0.25 11.12
N ALA A 131 9.02 -0.44 12.21
CA ALA A 131 9.76 -1.70 12.13
C ALA A 131 8.98 -2.79 11.38
N TYR A 132 7.64 -2.90 11.60
CA TYR A 132 6.79 -3.78 10.80
C TYR A 132 6.68 -3.32 9.34
N ALA A 133 6.58 -2.03 9.07
CA ALA A 133 6.53 -1.51 7.71
C ALA A 133 7.78 -1.90 6.91
N VAL A 134 8.98 -1.72 7.49
CA VAL A 134 10.25 -2.04 6.79
C VAL A 134 10.60 -3.53 6.76
N THR A 135 9.88 -4.38 7.49
CA THR A 135 10.10 -5.84 7.49
C THR A 135 8.98 -6.57 6.76
N TYR A 136 7.75 -6.42 7.20
CA TYR A 136 6.59 -7.12 6.65
C TYR A 136 6.07 -6.51 5.33
N ALA A 137 6.09 -5.18 5.24
CA ALA A 137 5.57 -4.43 4.10
C ALA A 137 6.67 -3.65 3.37
N ARG A 138 7.90 -4.20 3.35
CA ARG A 138 9.10 -3.54 2.84
C ARG A 138 8.93 -2.96 1.44
N ASP A 139 8.30 -3.70 0.55
CA ASP A 139 8.14 -3.32 -0.85
C ASP A 139 7.21 -2.09 -1.02
N TYR A 140 6.37 -1.81 -0.01
CA TYR A 140 5.51 -0.62 0.03
C TYR A 140 6.17 0.61 0.67
N VAL A 141 7.34 0.47 1.29
CA VAL A 141 8.08 1.62 1.83
C VAL A 141 8.66 2.43 0.68
N ALA A 142 8.21 3.63 0.47
CA ALA A 142 8.60 4.48 -0.67
C ALA A 142 8.34 3.83 -2.06
N MET A 143 7.28 3.07 -2.22
CA MET A 143 6.76 2.65 -3.53
C MET A 143 5.70 3.67 -3.99
N ASN A 144 5.66 3.98 -5.28
CA ASN A 144 4.59 4.81 -5.86
C ASN A 144 3.26 4.03 -5.86
N ASP A 145 2.68 3.88 -4.69
CA ASP A 145 1.34 3.32 -4.44
C ASP A 145 0.58 4.25 -3.50
N PRO A 146 -0.71 4.53 -3.74
CA PRO A 146 -1.50 5.47 -2.94
C PRO A 146 -1.84 5.00 -1.53
N GLN A 147 -1.45 3.77 -1.14
CA GLN A 147 -1.88 3.16 0.13
C GLN A 147 -1.50 4.01 1.34
N TRP A 148 -0.22 4.42 1.45
CA TRP A 148 0.22 5.23 2.59
C TRP A 148 -0.38 6.63 2.58
N LEU A 149 -0.56 7.24 1.40
CA LEU A 149 -1.22 8.54 1.27
C LEU A 149 -2.67 8.47 1.78
N ALA A 150 -3.39 7.41 1.44
CA ALA A 150 -4.74 7.19 1.92
C ALA A 150 -4.78 6.97 3.44
N HIS A 151 -3.87 6.17 4.00
CA HIS A 151 -3.76 6.03 5.46
C HIS A 151 -3.36 7.33 6.17
N ALA A 152 -2.51 8.17 5.56
CA ALA A 152 -2.15 9.46 6.12
C ALA A 152 -3.38 10.39 6.24
N LEU A 153 -4.22 10.47 5.20
CA LEU A 153 -5.48 11.20 5.24
C LEU A 153 -6.45 10.63 6.27
N MET A 154 -6.53 9.30 6.36
CA MET A 154 -7.36 8.60 7.34
C MET A 154 -6.94 8.91 8.77
N MET A 155 -5.65 8.84 9.07
CA MET A 155 -5.08 9.15 10.38
C MET A 155 -5.18 10.65 10.70
N ALA A 156 -5.03 11.54 9.73
CA ALA A 156 -5.27 12.98 9.92
C ALA A 156 -6.72 13.23 10.39
N GLY A 157 -7.71 12.57 9.77
CA GLY A 157 -9.09 12.62 10.20
C GLY A 157 -9.28 12.14 11.65
N LEU A 158 -8.62 11.03 12.03
CA LEU A 158 -8.64 10.52 13.41
C LEU A 158 -8.05 11.53 14.40
N LEU A 159 -6.92 12.15 14.06
CA LEU A 159 -6.27 13.16 14.90
C LEU A 159 -7.16 14.38 15.09
N VAL A 160 -7.80 14.88 14.03
CA VAL A 160 -8.74 16.01 14.09
C VAL A 160 -9.91 15.69 15.03
N LEU A 161 -10.47 14.48 14.93
CA LEU A 161 -11.59 14.06 15.77
C LEU A 161 -11.23 14.01 17.27
N TRP A 162 -9.95 13.69 17.59
CA TRP A 162 -9.47 13.53 18.99
C TRP A 162 -8.66 14.71 19.54
N SER A 163 -8.37 15.75 18.75
CA SER A 163 -7.46 16.82 19.17
C SER A 163 -8.05 17.84 20.16
N GLY A 164 -9.31 17.69 20.61
CA GLY A 164 -9.94 18.55 21.62
C GLY A 164 -11.44 18.30 21.77
N PRO A 165 -12.20 19.25 22.34
CA PRO A 165 -13.66 19.13 22.46
C PRO A 165 -14.28 18.82 21.09
N LYS A 166 -15.27 17.94 21.07
CA LYS A 166 -15.97 17.55 19.83
C LYS A 166 -16.89 18.70 19.40
N ASP A 167 -16.35 19.65 18.65
CA ASP A 167 -17.16 20.66 17.97
C ASP A 167 -17.56 20.20 16.56
N THR A 168 -18.56 20.84 15.98
CA THR A 168 -19.08 20.49 14.66
C THR A 168 -18.01 20.61 13.56
N ARG A 169 -17.13 21.61 13.62
CA ARG A 169 -16.09 21.85 12.61
C ARG A 169 -15.10 20.68 12.56
N ARG A 170 -14.72 20.14 13.71
CA ARG A 170 -13.79 18.99 13.78
C ARG A 170 -14.42 17.72 13.26
N ILE A 171 -15.72 17.51 13.59
CA ILE A 171 -16.45 16.34 13.06
C ILE A 171 -16.55 16.42 11.54
N VAL A 172 -16.89 17.59 10.98
CA VAL A 172 -16.95 17.82 9.54
C VAL A 172 -15.58 17.61 8.90
N LEU A 173 -14.52 18.23 9.42
CA LEU A 173 -13.18 18.10 8.85
C LEU A 173 -12.66 16.66 8.93
N ALA A 174 -12.92 15.95 10.01
CA ALA A 174 -12.57 14.53 10.14
C ALA A 174 -13.30 13.68 9.09
N ALA A 175 -14.60 13.94 8.87
CA ALA A 175 -15.38 13.26 7.84
C ALA A 175 -14.81 13.55 6.43
N VAL A 176 -14.52 14.81 6.10
CA VAL A 176 -13.92 15.19 4.80
C VAL A 176 -12.59 14.47 4.58
N LEU A 177 -11.69 14.47 5.56
CA LEU A 177 -10.37 13.80 5.45
C LEU A 177 -10.50 12.29 5.27
N MET A 178 -11.38 11.63 6.04
CA MET A 178 -11.58 10.19 5.92
C MET A 178 -12.29 9.81 4.62
N MET A 179 -13.21 10.62 4.12
CA MET A 179 -13.82 10.39 2.80
C MET A 179 -12.82 10.64 1.67
N ALA A 180 -11.97 11.65 1.77
CA ALA A 180 -10.85 11.86 0.84
C ALA A 180 -9.88 10.67 0.81
N ALA A 181 -9.61 10.04 1.96
CA ALA A 181 -8.84 8.80 2.01
C ALA A 181 -9.51 7.67 1.21
N GLY A 182 -10.82 7.49 1.36
CA GLY A 182 -11.62 6.55 0.56
C GLY A 182 -11.58 6.86 -0.94
N TRP A 183 -11.54 8.14 -1.32
CA TRP A 183 -11.36 8.59 -2.71
C TRP A 183 -9.91 8.57 -3.21
N THR A 184 -8.96 8.28 -2.33
CA THR A 184 -7.58 7.93 -2.68
C THR A 184 -7.45 6.42 -2.89
N LYS A 185 -8.07 5.61 -2.02
CA LYS A 185 -8.13 4.15 -2.13
C LYS A 185 -9.40 3.60 -1.46
N HIS A 186 -10.30 3.04 -2.26
CA HIS A 186 -11.68 2.72 -1.86
C HIS A 186 -11.82 1.62 -0.80
N LEU A 187 -10.77 0.83 -0.53
CA LEU A 187 -10.79 -0.22 0.50
C LEU A 187 -10.59 0.31 1.94
N LEU A 188 -10.30 1.60 2.13
CA LEU A 188 -10.09 2.19 3.45
C LEU A 188 -11.43 2.49 4.16
N ILE A 189 -12.19 1.44 4.42
CA ILE A 189 -13.50 1.48 5.09
C ILE A 189 -13.40 1.29 6.61
N PRO A 190 -12.40 0.57 7.16
CA PRO A 190 -12.44 0.14 8.57
C PRO A 190 -12.52 1.28 9.58
N LEU A 191 -11.69 2.32 9.44
CA LEU A 191 -11.69 3.42 10.41
C LEU A 191 -12.95 4.29 10.35
N PRO A 192 -13.48 4.70 9.17
CA PRO A 192 -14.77 5.38 9.09
C PRO A 192 -15.93 4.60 9.72
N VAL A 193 -15.99 3.28 9.51
CA VAL A 193 -16.99 2.41 10.12
C VAL A 193 -16.81 2.37 11.64
N THR A 194 -15.58 2.23 12.11
CA THR A 194 -15.24 2.27 13.53
C THR A 194 -15.70 3.58 14.17
N VAL A 195 -15.40 4.73 13.55
CA VAL A 195 -15.82 6.06 14.02
C VAL A 195 -17.34 6.18 14.03
N SER A 196 -18.01 5.66 12.99
CA SER A 196 -19.48 5.69 12.91
C SER A 196 -20.11 4.91 14.06
N LEU A 197 -19.70 3.67 14.29
CA LEU A 197 -20.21 2.83 15.38
C LEU A 197 -19.88 3.42 16.75
N TRP A 198 -18.66 3.96 16.89
CA TRP A 198 -18.22 4.63 18.10
C TRP A 198 -19.07 5.87 18.44
N LEU A 199 -19.31 6.76 17.47
CA LEU A 199 -20.13 7.95 17.66
C LEU A 199 -21.59 7.61 17.91
N LEU A 200 -22.14 6.61 17.19
CA LEU A 200 -23.50 6.12 17.39
C LEU A 200 -23.70 5.63 18.83
N TRP A 201 -22.71 4.94 19.39
CA TRP A 201 -22.73 4.47 20.76
C TRP A 201 -22.59 5.59 21.79
N ARG A 202 -21.72 6.59 21.53
CA ARG A 202 -21.35 7.63 22.51
C ARG A 202 -22.21 8.89 22.45
N SER A 203 -22.63 9.32 21.27
CA SER A 203 -23.32 10.59 21.05
C SER A 203 -24.09 10.57 19.73
N ARG A 204 -25.37 10.25 19.77
CA ARG A 204 -26.23 10.29 18.60
C ARG A 204 -26.21 11.63 17.85
N PRO A 205 -26.16 12.82 18.52
CA PRO A 205 -26.05 14.09 17.81
C PRO A 205 -24.72 14.23 17.03
N ASP A 206 -23.59 13.76 17.59
CA ASP A 206 -22.31 13.81 16.91
C ASP A 206 -22.22 12.77 15.78
N PHE A 207 -22.86 11.60 15.98
CA PHE A 207 -23.05 10.63 14.89
C PHE A 207 -23.85 11.23 13.72
N ALA A 208 -24.95 11.94 13.99
CA ALA A 208 -25.74 12.57 12.95
C ALA A 208 -24.91 13.61 12.16
N LYS A 209 -24.13 14.47 12.84
CA LYS A 209 -23.23 15.42 12.18
C LYS A 209 -22.18 14.71 11.34
N TRP A 210 -21.57 13.65 11.86
CA TRP A 210 -20.60 12.81 11.17
C TRP A 210 -21.22 12.17 9.91
N ALA A 211 -22.34 11.49 10.07
CA ALA A 211 -23.01 10.77 8.98
C ALA A 211 -23.44 11.72 7.85
N ILE A 212 -24.06 12.88 8.21
CA ILE A 212 -24.43 13.90 7.23
C ILE A 212 -23.19 14.42 6.51
N SER A 213 -22.12 14.77 7.23
CA SER A 213 -20.90 15.32 6.64
C SER A 213 -20.22 14.30 5.73
N ALA A 214 -20.12 13.04 6.14
CA ALA A 214 -19.56 11.97 5.33
C ALA A 214 -20.38 11.73 4.06
N THR A 215 -21.72 11.64 4.19
CA THR A 215 -22.62 11.44 3.04
C THR A 215 -22.55 12.62 2.07
N VAL A 216 -22.60 13.85 2.58
CA VAL A 216 -22.50 15.06 1.71
C VAL A 216 -21.14 15.09 1.01
N THR A 217 -20.05 14.82 1.72
CA THR A 217 -18.71 14.78 1.10
C THR A 217 -18.64 13.72 0.03
N LEU A 218 -19.11 12.49 0.29
CA LEU A 218 -19.14 11.41 -0.70
C LEU A 218 -20.00 11.80 -1.91
N ALA A 219 -21.17 12.37 -1.69
CA ALA A 219 -22.09 12.77 -2.77
C ALA A 219 -21.46 13.88 -3.66
N VAL A 220 -20.85 14.90 -3.04
CA VAL A 220 -20.17 16.00 -3.77
C VAL A 220 -18.98 15.44 -4.56
N VAL A 221 -18.12 14.65 -3.95
CA VAL A 221 -16.94 14.10 -4.65
C VAL A 221 -17.37 13.12 -5.74
N ALA A 222 -18.42 12.29 -5.51
CA ALA A 222 -18.96 11.40 -6.52
C ALA A 222 -19.56 12.18 -7.69
N ALA A 223 -20.30 13.27 -7.44
CA ALA A 223 -20.87 14.11 -8.48
C ALA A 223 -19.77 14.81 -9.31
N VAL A 224 -18.74 15.36 -8.67
CA VAL A 224 -17.58 15.95 -9.36
C VAL A 224 -16.84 14.89 -10.19
N ALA A 225 -16.59 13.73 -9.62
CA ALA A 225 -15.90 12.65 -10.31
C ALA A 225 -16.72 12.10 -11.49
N TRP A 226 -18.05 12.00 -11.34
CA TRP A 226 -18.94 11.66 -12.44
C TRP A 226 -18.93 12.73 -13.54
N TRP A 227 -18.96 13.99 -13.18
CA TRP A 227 -18.88 15.09 -14.15
C TRP A 227 -17.56 15.07 -14.93
N LEU A 228 -16.44 14.76 -14.27
CA LEU A 228 -15.12 14.73 -14.90
C LEU A 228 -14.87 13.45 -15.73
N HIS A 229 -15.36 12.29 -15.27
CA HIS A 229 -14.97 10.97 -15.80
C HIS A 229 -16.15 10.12 -16.28
N GLY A 230 -17.38 10.60 -16.12
CA GLY A 230 -18.58 9.88 -16.52
C GLY A 230 -18.87 8.64 -15.67
N LEU A 231 -19.77 7.78 -16.17
CA LEU A 231 -20.18 6.54 -15.50
C LEU A 231 -19.04 5.52 -15.47
N ARG A 232 -18.13 5.57 -16.42
CA ARG A 232 -17.01 4.62 -16.57
C ARG A 232 -16.11 4.53 -15.34
N LEU A 233 -15.96 5.61 -14.57
CA LEU A 233 -15.29 5.59 -13.27
C LEU A 233 -15.89 4.50 -12.36
N PHE A 234 -17.21 4.50 -12.17
CA PHE A 234 -17.87 3.59 -11.22
C PHE A 234 -17.88 2.14 -11.72
N GLU A 235 -17.96 1.94 -13.03
CA GLU A 235 -17.81 0.63 -13.64
C GLU A 235 -16.40 0.08 -13.42
N SER A 236 -15.37 0.89 -13.63
CA SER A 236 -13.96 0.51 -13.46
C SER A 236 -13.61 0.17 -12.01
N LEU A 237 -14.19 0.87 -11.02
CA LEU A 237 -14.00 0.53 -9.61
C LEU A 237 -14.53 -0.87 -9.26
N ASN A 238 -15.49 -1.37 -10.03
CA ASN A 238 -16.13 -2.68 -9.85
C ASN A 238 -15.69 -3.70 -10.91
N GLU A 239 -14.59 -3.44 -11.64
CA GLU A 239 -14.09 -4.36 -12.68
C GLU A 239 -13.90 -5.77 -12.11
N PRO A 240 -14.47 -6.82 -12.75
CA PRO A 240 -14.40 -8.17 -12.26
C PRO A 240 -12.96 -8.69 -12.14
N ARG A 241 -12.64 -9.31 -11.01
CA ARG A 241 -11.35 -9.96 -10.75
C ARG A 241 -11.56 -11.30 -10.08
N GLU A 242 -10.62 -12.23 -10.31
CA GLU A 242 -10.64 -13.52 -9.64
C GLU A 242 -10.54 -13.39 -8.12
N TYR A 243 -11.23 -14.25 -7.39
CA TYR A 243 -11.08 -14.40 -5.95
C TYR A 243 -10.56 -15.79 -5.60
N MET A 244 -9.40 -15.86 -4.97
CA MET A 244 -8.68 -17.10 -4.68
C MET A 244 -8.66 -17.40 -3.18
N ARG A 245 -9.49 -18.34 -2.72
CA ARG A 245 -9.59 -18.71 -1.30
C ARG A 245 -8.25 -19.18 -0.71
N HIS A 246 -7.47 -19.96 -1.45
CA HIS A 246 -6.14 -20.42 -0.99
C HIS A 246 -5.18 -19.26 -0.74
N LYS A 247 -5.24 -18.21 -1.57
CA LYS A 247 -4.46 -16.98 -1.39
C LYS A 247 -4.90 -16.24 -0.13
N ALA A 248 -6.22 -16.10 0.10
CA ALA A 248 -6.74 -15.49 1.32
C ALA A 248 -6.22 -16.19 2.58
N ILE A 249 -6.27 -17.52 2.61
CA ILE A 249 -5.77 -18.32 3.73
C ILE A 249 -4.27 -18.13 3.91
N ALA A 250 -3.48 -18.18 2.83
CA ALA A 250 -2.03 -18.01 2.90
C ALA A 250 -1.64 -16.62 3.44
N GLN A 251 -2.25 -15.55 2.92
CA GLN A 251 -1.99 -14.17 3.38
C GLN A 251 -2.46 -13.98 4.83
N ALA A 252 -3.63 -14.47 5.19
CA ALA A 252 -4.15 -14.41 6.57
C ALA A 252 -3.22 -15.13 7.54
N THR A 253 -2.73 -16.32 7.18
CA THR A 253 -1.80 -17.10 8.02
C THR A 253 -0.48 -16.37 8.18
N ALA A 254 0.09 -15.80 7.10
CA ALA A 254 1.31 -15.03 7.15
C ALA A 254 1.15 -13.78 8.03
N ALA A 255 0.06 -13.03 7.86
CA ALA A 255 -0.24 -11.84 8.65
C ALA A 255 -0.43 -12.19 10.15
N LEU A 256 -1.19 -13.25 10.46
CA LEU A 256 -1.40 -13.71 11.83
C LEU A 256 -0.09 -14.13 12.47
N TRP A 257 0.77 -14.85 11.75
CA TRP A 257 2.09 -15.22 12.23
C TRP A 257 2.94 -13.99 12.55
N CYS A 258 3.04 -13.04 11.61
CA CYS A 258 3.81 -11.81 11.79
C CYS A 258 3.27 -10.93 12.93
N PHE A 259 1.95 -10.80 13.04
CA PHE A 259 1.31 -9.93 14.03
C PHE A 259 1.02 -10.62 15.37
N SER A 260 1.29 -11.92 15.50
CA SER A 260 1.00 -12.67 16.73
C SER A 260 1.55 -12.03 18.02
N PRO A 261 2.76 -11.41 18.06
CA PRO A 261 3.21 -10.73 19.26
C PRO A 261 2.34 -9.51 19.64
N LEU A 262 1.89 -8.74 18.64
CA LEU A 262 1.00 -7.59 18.87
C LEU A 262 -0.38 -8.05 19.33
N VAL A 263 -0.93 -9.08 18.69
CA VAL A 263 -2.23 -9.68 19.06
C VAL A 263 -2.16 -10.23 20.49
N THR A 264 -1.09 -10.93 20.84
CA THR A 264 -0.90 -11.47 22.20
C THR A 264 -0.88 -10.37 23.25
N LEU A 265 -0.14 -9.27 23.00
CA LEU A 265 -0.07 -8.15 23.96
C LEU A 265 -1.40 -7.41 24.07
N TRP A 266 -2.12 -7.23 22.95
CA TRP A 266 -3.46 -6.66 22.97
C TRP A 266 -4.44 -7.52 23.77
N LEU A 267 -4.48 -8.84 23.54
CA LEU A 267 -5.35 -9.77 24.27
C LEU A 267 -4.98 -9.84 25.76
N ALA A 268 -3.68 -9.87 26.09
CA ALA A 268 -3.23 -9.85 27.48
C ALA A 268 -3.70 -8.59 28.22
N ALA A 269 -3.64 -7.43 27.57
CA ALA A 269 -4.14 -6.18 28.16
C ALA A 269 -5.67 -6.19 28.38
N LEU A 270 -6.44 -6.83 27.49
CA LEU A 270 -7.89 -6.97 27.64
C LEU A 270 -8.31 -7.86 28.83
N VAL A 271 -7.46 -8.82 29.21
CA VAL A 271 -7.71 -9.71 30.35
C VAL A 271 -7.36 -9.04 31.69
N GLU A 272 -6.32 -8.19 31.71
CA GLU A 272 -5.78 -7.62 32.96
C GLU A 272 -6.58 -6.43 33.51
N VAL A 273 -7.28 -5.67 32.68
CA VAL A 273 -7.94 -4.39 33.12
C VAL A 273 -9.33 -4.23 32.54
N ARG A 274 -10.18 -3.49 33.28
CA ARG A 274 -11.48 -3.04 32.76
C ARG A 274 -11.29 -2.29 31.44
N LEU A 275 -12.09 -2.64 30.44
CA LEU A 275 -12.06 -2.08 29.10
C LEU A 275 -12.25 -0.55 29.15
N THR A 276 -11.16 0.19 28.95
CA THR A 276 -11.21 1.64 28.87
C THR A 276 -11.85 2.08 27.55
N GLU A 277 -12.40 3.30 27.53
CA GLU A 277 -12.99 3.89 26.31
C GLU A 277 -12.02 3.85 25.13
N ARG A 278 -10.74 4.19 25.34
CA ARG A 278 -9.68 4.17 24.33
C ARG A 278 -9.42 2.76 23.80
N MET A 279 -9.32 1.80 24.72
CA MET A 279 -9.08 0.41 24.35
C MET A 279 -10.28 -0.19 23.61
N ALA A 280 -11.52 0.17 23.99
CA ALA A 280 -12.73 -0.27 23.27
C ALA A 280 -12.76 0.25 21.83
N PHE A 281 -12.45 1.54 21.61
CA PHE A 281 -12.37 2.14 20.28
C PHE A 281 -11.31 1.43 19.42
N VAL A 282 -10.09 1.28 19.96
CA VAL A 282 -8.99 0.66 19.21
C VAL A 282 -9.27 -0.82 18.94
N SER A 283 -9.86 -1.55 19.91
CA SER A 283 -10.27 -2.96 19.72
C SER A 283 -11.32 -3.10 18.62
N LEU A 284 -12.33 -2.19 18.59
CA LEU A 284 -13.31 -2.17 17.52
C LEU A 284 -12.64 -1.95 16.16
N TYR A 285 -11.65 -1.04 16.07
CA TYR A 285 -10.89 -0.81 14.85
C TYR A 285 -10.08 -2.04 14.43
N VAL A 286 -9.38 -2.70 15.35
CA VAL A 286 -8.63 -3.95 15.08
C VAL A 286 -9.55 -5.04 14.52
N LEU A 287 -10.72 -5.23 15.14
CA LEU A 287 -11.67 -6.27 14.72
C LEU A 287 -12.26 -5.99 13.33
N ILE A 288 -12.71 -4.76 13.08
CA ILE A 288 -13.30 -4.36 11.78
C ILE A 288 -12.23 -4.43 10.69
N SER A 289 -11.04 -3.85 10.95
CA SER A 289 -9.95 -3.87 9.97
C SER A 289 -9.44 -5.28 9.67
N GLY A 290 -9.36 -6.13 10.70
CA GLY A 290 -9.03 -7.53 10.53
C GLY A 290 -10.04 -8.28 9.64
N ALA A 291 -11.34 -8.08 9.89
CA ALA A 291 -12.39 -8.69 9.08
C ALA A 291 -12.34 -8.24 7.62
N VAL A 292 -12.19 -6.93 7.37
CA VAL A 292 -12.07 -6.38 6.01
C VAL A 292 -10.81 -6.89 5.31
N ALA A 293 -9.67 -6.92 6.01
CA ALA A 293 -8.41 -7.44 5.46
C ALA A 293 -8.51 -8.91 5.04
N LEU A 294 -9.10 -9.76 5.90
CA LEU A 294 -9.32 -11.18 5.61
C LEU A 294 -10.23 -11.38 4.38
N PHE A 295 -11.29 -10.58 4.28
CA PHE A 295 -12.18 -10.62 3.12
C PHE A 295 -11.46 -10.18 1.83
N ALA A 296 -10.66 -9.10 1.89
CA ALA A 296 -9.97 -8.58 0.72
C ALA A 296 -8.81 -9.46 0.26
N ALA A 297 -8.13 -10.17 1.17
CA ALA A 297 -6.88 -10.90 0.92
C ALA A 297 -6.91 -11.93 -0.23
N GLY A 298 -8.10 -12.46 -0.58
CA GLY A 298 -8.28 -13.43 -1.67
C GLY A 298 -8.39 -12.79 -3.06
N GLY A 299 -8.55 -11.48 -3.17
CA GLY A 299 -8.72 -10.80 -4.46
C GLY A 299 -7.44 -10.83 -5.30
N ALA A 300 -7.59 -11.04 -6.63
CA ALA A 300 -6.46 -10.91 -7.54
C ALA A 300 -5.88 -9.49 -7.44
N GLY A 301 -4.54 -9.37 -7.41
CA GLY A 301 -3.84 -8.09 -7.23
C GLY A 301 -3.86 -7.51 -5.81
N VAL A 302 -4.59 -8.11 -4.86
CA VAL A 302 -4.51 -7.72 -3.44
C VAL A 302 -3.27 -8.34 -2.81
N ASP A 303 -2.51 -7.55 -2.05
CA ASP A 303 -1.27 -7.98 -1.43
C ASP A 303 -1.28 -7.65 0.08
N VAL A 304 -0.11 -7.68 0.72
CA VAL A 304 0.10 -7.39 2.16
C VAL A 304 -0.48 -6.05 2.60
N ASN A 305 -0.68 -5.11 1.68
CA ASN A 305 -1.28 -3.80 1.93
C ASN A 305 -2.71 -3.86 2.48
N SER A 306 -3.44 -4.97 2.28
CA SER A 306 -4.74 -5.21 2.89
C SER A 306 -4.67 -5.28 4.43
N PHE A 307 -3.50 -5.59 4.98
CA PHE A 307 -3.27 -5.71 6.43
C PHE A 307 -2.70 -4.43 7.08
N PHE A 308 -2.61 -3.30 6.37
CA PHE A 308 -2.07 -2.07 6.96
C PHE A 308 -3.02 -1.43 7.98
N ASP A 309 -4.32 -1.45 7.74
CA ASP A 309 -5.32 -1.02 8.74
C ASP A 309 -5.22 -1.84 10.04
N PRO A 310 -5.24 -3.20 10.01
CA PRO A 310 -5.01 -4.00 11.22
C PRO A 310 -3.68 -3.70 11.92
N LEU A 311 -2.59 -3.48 11.17
CA LEU A 311 -1.30 -3.14 11.74
C LEU A 311 -1.34 -1.80 12.49
N ILE A 312 -1.95 -0.77 11.89
CA ILE A 312 -2.13 0.53 12.55
C ILE A 312 -2.96 0.37 13.83
N GLY A 313 -4.08 -0.36 13.75
CA GLY A 313 -4.93 -0.66 14.91
C GLY A 313 -4.17 -1.40 16.02
N LEU A 314 -3.40 -2.43 15.68
CA LEU A 314 -2.60 -3.20 16.63
C LEU A 314 -1.46 -2.37 17.24
N CYS A 315 -0.86 -1.43 16.49
CA CYS A 315 0.16 -0.54 17.06
C CYS A 315 -0.47 0.50 18.02
N LEU A 316 -1.66 1.02 17.73
CA LEU A 316 -2.42 1.81 18.70
C LEU A 316 -2.76 1.00 19.95
N ALA A 317 -3.21 -0.25 19.77
CA ALA A 317 -3.47 -1.19 20.88
C ALA A 317 -2.21 -1.49 21.68
N LEU A 318 -1.04 -1.64 21.04
CA LEU A 318 0.24 -1.86 21.71
C LEU A 318 0.57 -0.75 22.71
N GLY A 319 0.43 0.52 22.31
CA GLY A 319 0.68 1.65 23.20
C GLY A 319 -0.19 1.62 24.46
N LEU A 320 -1.49 1.33 24.28
CA LEU A 320 -2.43 1.16 25.38
C LEU A 320 -2.16 -0.10 26.22
N ALA A 321 -1.77 -1.20 25.57
CA ALA A 321 -1.43 -2.45 26.25
C ALA A 321 -0.19 -2.29 27.12
N LEU A 322 0.86 -1.64 26.63
CA LEU A 322 2.07 -1.37 27.43
C LEU A 322 1.77 -0.44 28.62
N GLU A 323 0.88 0.55 28.46
CA GLU A 323 0.41 1.40 29.58
C GLU A 323 -0.30 0.54 30.64
N THR A 324 -1.21 -0.33 30.23
CA THR A 324 -1.97 -1.23 31.09
C THR A 324 -1.03 -2.21 31.83
N LEU A 325 -0.15 -2.90 31.10
CA LEU A 325 0.76 -3.87 31.65
C LEU A 325 1.85 -3.26 32.55
N ALA A 326 2.15 -1.96 32.40
CA ALA A 326 3.08 -1.25 33.27
C ALA A 326 2.48 -0.97 34.67
N THR A 327 1.17 -0.92 34.77
CA THR A 327 0.44 -0.73 36.03
C THR A 327 0.04 -2.06 36.68
N ALA A 328 0.17 -3.18 35.95
CA ALA A 328 -0.12 -4.50 36.46
C ALA A 328 0.89 -4.93 37.57
N PRO A 329 0.46 -5.73 38.55
CA PRO A 329 1.33 -6.14 39.66
C PRO A 329 2.63 -6.84 39.21
N ARG A 330 2.64 -7.48 38.06
CA ARG A 330 3.76 -8.25 37.52
C ARG A 330 4.79 -7.45 36.73
N LEU A 331 4.58 -6.15 36.51
CA LEU A 331 5.49 -5.24 35.79
C LEU A 331 6.06 -5.81 34.47
N VAL A 332 5.22 -6.49 33.69
CA VAL A 332 5.65 -7.23 32.48
C VAL A 332 5.81 -6.35 31.21
N ALA A 333 5.46 -5.07 31.25
CA ALA A 333 5.48 -4.19 30.07
C ALA A 333 6.89 -4.02 29.46
N ALA A 334 7.93 -3.85 30.28
CA ALA A 334 9.30 -3.67 29.79
C ALA A 334 9.89 -4.94 29.17
N PRO A 335 9.79 -6.13 29.82
CA PRO A 335 10.15 -7.39 29.18
C PRO A 335 9.38 -7.67 27.90
N ALA A 336 8.07 -7.38 27.85
CA ALA A 336 7.24 -7.57 26.67
C ALA A 336 7.68 -6.67 25.50
N ALA A 337 7.98 -5.40 25.76
CA ALA A 337 8.50 -4.47 24.74
C ALA A 337 9.87 -4.94 24.20
N ALA A 338 10.77 -5.41 25.10
CA ALA A 338 12.06 -5.93 24.70
C ALA A 338 11.93 -7.23 23.87
N ALA A 339 11.05 -8.16 24.28
CA ALA A 339 10.80 -9.39 23.54
C ALA A 339 10.23 -9.10 22.14
N LEU A 340 9.28 -8.18 22.01
CA LEU A 340 8.74 -7.75 20.73
C LEU A 340 9.84 -7.17 19.82
N ALA A 341 10.71 -6.31 20.37
CA ALA A 341 11.83 -5.75 19.61
C ALA A 341 12.81 -6.84 19.14
N VAL A 342 13.12 -7.83 20.00
CA VAL A 342 13.96 -8.99 19.64
C VAL A 342 13.31 -9.82 18.53
N CYS A 343 12.01 -10.09 18.59
CA CYS A 343 11.29 -10.79 17.51
C CYS A 343 11.44 -10.05 16.16
N LEU A 344 11.32 -8.72 16.15
CA LEU A 344 11.49 -7.92 14.93
C LEU A 344 12.94 -7.90 14.43
N VAL A 345 13.93 -7.90 15.33
CA VAL A 345 15.35 -8.06 14.96
C VAL A 345 15.59 -9.42 14.31
N ILE A 346 15.08 -10.50 14.87
CA ILE A 346 15.20 -11.84 14.30
C ILE A 346 14.56 -11.89 12.92
N TYR A 347 13.35 -11.36 12.78
CA TYR A 347 12.66 -11.31 11.50
C TYR A 347 13.41 -10.45 10.46
N SER A 348 13.92 -9.29 10.85
CA SER A 348 14.78 -8.45 10.02
C SER A 348 16.07 -9.17 9.60
N ALA A 349 16.70 -9.91 10.52
CA ALA A 349 17.90 -10.68 10.23
C ALA A 349 17.66 -11.80 9.20
N MET A 350 16.48 -12.44 9.22
CA MET A 350 16.11 -13.44 8.21
C MET A 350 15.98 -12.83 6.82
N LEU A 351 15.56 -11.57 6.71
CA LEU A 351 15.42 -10.83 5.45
C LEU A 351 16.72 -10.15 5.01
N ALA A 352 17.69 -9.99 5.90
CA ALA A 352 18.93 -9.24 5.67
C ALA A 352 19.75 -9.73 4.45
N PRO A 353 19.91 -11.04 4.16
CA PRO A 353 20.68 -11.47 2.99
C PRO A 353 20.11 -10.96 1.67
N GLN A 354 18.80 -10.95 1.52
CA GLN A 354 18.14 -10.41 0.33
C GLN A 354 18.28 -8.89 0.26
N GLN A 355 18.05 -8.20 1.36
CA GLN A 355 18.16 -6.76 1.43
C GLN A 355 19.58 -6.25 1.13
N LEU A 356 20.60 -6.93 1.68
CA LEU A 356 21.99 -6.61 1.38
C LEU A 356 22.34 -6.85 -0.09
N ARG A 357 21.81 -7.90 -0.72
CA ARG A 357 21.97 -8.10 -2.17
C ARG A 357 21.35 -6.96 -2.95
N ASN A 358 20.12 -6.58 -2.65
CA ASN A 358 19.42 -5.48 -3.33
C ASN A 358 20.20 -4.16 -3.18
N ILE A 359 20.71 -3.85 -1.97
CA ILE A 359 21.51 -2.64 -1.73
C ILE A 359 22.83 -2.68 -2.52
N ARG A 360 23.51 -3.83 -2.54
CA ARG A 360 24.78 -3.99 -3.31
C ARG A 360 24.59 -3.87 -4.80
N ASN A 361 23.47 -4.34 -5.31
CA ASN A 361 23.18 -4.37 -6.73
C ASN A 361 22.52 -3.09 -7.25
N ILE A 362 22.19 -2.14 -6.37
CA ILE A 362 21.36 -0.98 -6.71
C ILE A 362 21.88 -0.20 -7.91
N GLU A 363 23.19 -0.05 -8.01
CA GLU A 363 23.86 0.68 -9.09
C GLU A 363 23.88 -0.12 -10.41
N SER A 364 24.14 -1.41 -10.32
CA SER A 364 24.07 -2.31 -11.48
C SER A 364 22.66 -2.50 -12.02
N ASP A 365 21.66 -2.53 -11.12
CA ASP A 365 20.25 -2.64 -11.48
C ASP A 365 19.76 -1.33 -12.14
N GLU A 366 20.16 -0.17 -11.65
CA GLU A 366 19.86 1.11 -12.30
C GLU A 366 20.46 1.18 -13.71
N GLN A 367 21.74 0.79 -13.87
CA GLN A 367 22.37 0.76 -15.19
C GLN A 367 21.73 -0.24 -16.14
N ALA A 368 21.26 -1.38 -15.62
CA ALA A 368 20.50 -2.35 -16.41
C ALA A 368 19.16 -1.76 -16.87
N ALA A 369 18.43 -1.10 -15.97
CA ALA A 369 17.17 -0.45 -16.28
C ALA A 369 17.33 0.68 -17.30
N LEU A 370 18.36 1.52 -17.14
CA LEU A 370 18.65 2.61 -18.11
C LEU A 370 18.92 2.06 -19.51
N ARG A 371 19.70 0.99 -19.63
CA ARG A 371 19.93 0.33 -20.94
C ARG A 371 18.66 -0.28 -21.54
N ASP A 372 17.79 -0.84 -20.69
CA ASP A 372 16.49 -1.36 -21.14
C ASP A 372 15.55 -0.23 -21.59
N ILE A 373 15.51 0.88 -20.86
CA ILE A 373 14.75 2.08 -21.21
C ILE A 373 15.21 2.66 -22.55
N GLU A 374 16.54 2.78 -22.77
CA GLU A 374 17.10 3.26 -24.03
C GLU A 374 16.72 2.35 -25.21
N LEU A 375 16.81 1.03 -25.02
CA LEU A 375 16.44 0.06 -26.05
C LEU A 375 14.94 0.11 -26.37
N ILE A 376 14.08 0.18 -25.34
CA ILE A 376 12.64 0.33 -25.51
C ILE A 376 12.32 1.63 -26.25
N LYS A 377 13.01 2.71 -25.96
CA LYS A 377 12.83 4.00 -26.62
C LYS A 377 13.27 3.96 -28.09
N ALA A 378 14.40 3.32 -28.38
CA ALA A 378 14.97 3.24 -29.73
C ALA A 378 14.14 2.32 -30.63
N ASP A 379 13.89 1.08 -30.19
CA ASP A 379 13.32 0.02 -31.04
C ASP A 379 11.80 -0.13 -30.85
N GLY A 380 11.27 0.29 -29.70
CA GLY A 380 9.84 0.26 -29.41
C GLY A 380 9.03 1.36 -30.11
N HIS A 381 9.67 2.46 -30.52
CA HIS A 381 9.03 3.58 -31.23
C HIS A 381 7.73 4.08 -30.59
N GLY A 382 7.67 4.11 -29.24
CA GLY A 382 6.48 4.47 -28.49
C GLY A 382 5.38 3.39 -28.42
N ARG A 383 5.62 2.18 -28.96
CA ARG A 383 4.67 1.06 -29.06
C ARG A 383 5.16 -0.19 -28.36
N ALA A 384 5.78 -0.01 -27.19
CA ALA A 384 6.21 -1.13 -26.35
C ALA A 384 5.15 -1.46 -25.30
N ALA A 385 5.03 -2.76 -24.98
CA ALA A 385 4.24 -3.28 -23.87
C ALA A 385 5.17 -3.92 -22.83
N CYS A 386 5.12 -3.46 -21.58
CA CYS A 386 5.97 -3.95 -20.50
C CYS A 386 5.14 -4.57 -19.38
N GLU A 387 5.54 -5.74 -18.89
CA GLU A 387 5.06 -6.24 -17.59
C GLU A 387 5.59 -5.34 -16.47
N MET A 388 6.88 -4.96 -16.52
CA MET A 388 7.45 -3.95 -15.63
C MET A 388 7.18 -2.56 -16.20
N LEU A 389 5.99 -2.02 -15.91
CA LEU A 389 5.45 -0.79 -16.49
C LEU A 389 6.33 0.45 -16.29
N ASN A 390 7.17 0.48 -15.25
CA ASN A 390 8.14 1.54 -15.01
C ASN A 390 9.08 1.75 -16.23
N LEU A 391 9.56 0.67 -16.84
CA LEU A 391 10.48 0.74 -17.99
C LEU A 391 9.82 1.40 -19.19
N CYS A 392 8.60 0.98 -19.54
CA CYS A 392 7.82 1.60 -20.61
C CYS A 392 7.44 3.06 -20.30
N TYR A 393 7.11 3.38 -19.05
CA TYR A 393 6.80 4.74 -18.61
C TYR A 393 8.01 5.67 -18.80
N TRP A 394 9.18 5.27 -18.33
CA TRP A 394 10.42 6.04 -18.50
C TRP A 394 10.88 6.12 -19.96
N ALA A 395 10.63 5.07 -20.74
CA ALA A 395 10.89 5.08 -22.18
C ALA A 395 9.88 5.93 -22.98
N LYS A 396 8.86 6.53 -22.33
CA LYS A 396 7.78 7.32 -22.96
C LYS A 396 6.98 6.52 -23.98
N SER A 397 6.84 5.21 -23.79
CA SER A 397 5.93 4.38 -24.57
C SER A 397 4.48 4.63 -24.18
N ALA A 398 3.57 4.50 -25.13
CA ALA A 398 2.14 4.60 -24.84
C ALA A 398 1.69 3.47 -23.89
N PHE A 399 0.79 3.77 -22.96
CA PHE A 399 0.20 2.76 -22.09
C PHE A 399 -0.95 2.08 -22.79
N THR A 400 -0.69 0.98 -23.47
CA THR A 400 -1.66 0.27 -24.31
C THR A 400 -2.08 -1.07 -23.73
N VAL A 401 -1.18 -1.76 -22.98
CA VAL A 401 -1.43 -3.06 -22.37
C VAL A 401 -0.96 -3.05 -20.92
N ASP A 402 -1.85 -3.47 -20.03
CA ASP A 402 -1.54 -3.87 -18.66
C ASP A 402 -1.69 -5.39 -18.58
N PHE A 403 -0.60 -6.11 -18.49
CA PHE A 403 -0.61 -7.58 -18.50
C PHE A 403 -1.44 -8.17 -17.37
N PHE A 404 -1.49 -7.53 -16.21
CA PHE A 404 -2.30 -7.98 -15.09
C PHE A 404 -3.81 -7.85 -15.42
N TYR A 405 -4.28 -6.65 -15.78
CA TYR A 405 -5.71 -6.44 -16.07
C TYR A 405 -6.14 -7.11 -17.37
N PHE A 406 -5.30 -7.14 -18.38
CA PHE A 406 -5.55 -7.90 -19.59
C PHE A 406 -5.80 -9.39 -19.26
N GLY A 407 -4.91 -9.99 -18.47
CA GLY A 407 -5.08 -11.38 -18.02
C GLY A 407 -6.33 -11.59 -17.17
N GLN A 408 -6.69 -10.64 -16.28
CA GLN A 408 -7.93 -10.73 -15.50
C GLN A 408 -9.16 -10.67 -16.41
N LYS A 409 -9.20 -9.80 -17.41
CA LYS A 409 -10.30 -9.71 -18.38
C LYS A 409 -10.46 -10.98 -19.23
N LEU A 410 -9.35 -11.60 -19.63
CA LEU A 410 -9.39 -12.90 -20.32
C LEU A 410 -9.93 -14.01 -19.41
N LYS A 411 -9.49 -14.07 -18.14
CA LYS A 411 -9.89 -15.10 -17.17
C LYS A 411 -11.33 -14.95 -16.71
N THR A 412 -11.83 -13.71 -16.61
CA THR A 412 -13.21 -13.43 -16.21
C THR A 412 -14.19 -13.39 -17.38
N GLY A 413 -13.71 -13.54 -18.63
CA GLY A 413 -14.54 -13.55 -19.83
C GLY A 413 -15.03 -12.18 -20.29
N VAL A 414 -14.46 -11.08 -19.75
CA VAL A 414 -14.72 -9.70 -20.22
C VAL A 414 -14.15 -9.51 -21.63
N LEU A 415 -13.01 -10.12 -21.92
CA LEU A 415 -12.42 -10.18 -23.26
C LEU A 415 -12.46 -11.60 -23.80
N PRO A 416 -12.66 -11.78 -25.12
CA PRO A 416 -12.55 -13.08 -25.76
C PRO A 416 -11.10 -13.56 -25.78
N ARG A 417 -10.87 -14.88 -25.84
CA ARG A 417 -9.52 -15.44 -25.90
C ARG A 417 -8.74 -15.03 -27.15
N THR A 418 -9.46 -14.72 -28.26
CA THR A 418 -8.85 -14.19 -29.48
C THR A 418 -8.15 -12.86 -29.29
N ALA A 419 -8.49 -12.10 -28.23
CA ALA A 419 -7.87 -10.81 -27.94
C ALA A 419 -6.34 -10.90 -27.77
N CYS A 420 -5.78 -12.06 -27.40
CA CYS A 420 -4.35 -12.27 -27.39
C CYS A 420 -3.72 -12.23 -28.78
N ALA A 421 -4.29 -12.95 -29.77
CA ALA A 421 -3.82 -12.93 -31.15
C ALA A 421 -4.01 -11.53 -31.74
N ASP A 422 -5.21 -10.94 -31.54
CA ASP A 422 -5.51 -9.61 -32.02
C ASP A 422 -4.53 -8.54 -31.50
N THR A 423 -4.02 -8.73 -30.27
CA THR A 423 -3.09 -7.80 -29.63
C THR A 423 -1.64 -8.01 -30.06
N PHE A 424 -1.14 -9.25 -30.03
CA PHE A 424 0.28 -9.53 -30.17
C PHE A 424 0.67 -10.08 -31.54
N GLU A 425 -0.22 -10.70 -32.30
CA GLU A 425 0.01 -11.15 -33.67
C GLU A 425 -0.35 -10.07 -34.69
N HIS A 426 -1.53 -9.47 -34.54
CA HIS A 426 -2.07 -8.51 -35.48
C HIS A 426 -1.98 -7.06 -34.99
N GLY A 427 -1.66 -6.87 -33.70
CA GLY A 427 -1.57 -5.56 -33.06
C GLY A 427 -0.31 -4.80 -33.45
N ASN A 428 -0.32 -3.52 -33.08
CA ASN A 428 0.76 -2.59 -33.42
C ASN A 428 1.80 -2.48 -32.30
N ILE A 429 2.13 -3.60 -31.61
CA ILE A 429 3.13 -3.63 -30.55
C ILE A 429 4.49 -4.02 -31.18
N ALA A 430 5.44 -3.10 -31.14
CA ALA A 430 6.76 -3.29 -31.73
C ALA A 430 7.70 -4.09 -30.81
N MET A 431 7.56 -3.90 -29.49
CA MET A 431 8.42 -4.54 -28.48
C MET A 431 7.61 -4.97 -27.26
N VAL A 432 7.99 -6.10 -26.67
CA VAL A 432 7.43 -6.62 -25.42
C VAL A 432 8.54 -6.81 -24.41
N GLN A 433 8.35 -6.34 -23.17
CA GLN A 433 9.18 -6.71 -22.04
C GLN A 433 8.36 -7.60 -21.11
N LEU A 434 8.89 -8.76 -20.77
CA LEU A 434 8.25 -9.77 -19.93
C LEU A 434 9.00 -9.94 -18.60
N GLU A 435 8.31 -10.44 -17.59
CA GLU A 435 8.89 -10.78 -16.28
C GLU A 435 9.97 -11.87 -16.43
N ALA A 436 11.05 -11.73 -15.67
CA ALA A 436 12.16 -12.70 -15.68
C ALA A 436 11.74 -14.11 -15.24
N ASN A 437 10.80 -14.20 -14.29
CA ASN A 437 10.32 -15.48 -13.78
C ASN A 437 9.08 -15.96 -14.54
N PRO A 438 9.20 -17.02 -15.39
CA PRO A 438 8.08 -17.53 -16.17
C PRO A 438 6.86 -17.94 -15.31
N ARG A 439 7.07 -18.36 -14.06
CA ARG A 439 5.99 -18.74 -13.16
C ARG A 439 5.11 -17.54 -12.77
N TRP A 440 5.63 -16.33 -12.76
CA TRP A 440 4.85 -15.12 -12.54
C TRP A 440 4.05 -14.76 -13.79
N ARG A 441 4.64 -14.83 -14.99
CA ARG A 441 3.94 -14.60 -16.28
C ARG A 441 2.71 -15.49 -16.43
N LEU A 442 2.84 -16.80 -16.14
CA LEU A 442 1.73 -17.76 -16.20
C LEU A 442 0.61 -17.48 -15.18
N LYS A 443 0.90 -16.72 -14.13
CA LYS A 443 -0.14 -16.24 -13.21
C LYS A 443 -0.90 -15.03 -13.77
N LEU A 444 -0.23 -14.21 -14.58
CA LEU A 444 -0.84 -13.03 -15.19
C LEU A 444 -1.68 -13.41 -16.40
N LEU A 445 -1.09 -14.05 -17.38
CA LEU A 445 -1.71 -14.43 -18.65
C LEU A 445 -2.10 -15.91 -18.69
N PRO A 446 -3.12 -16.30 -19.48
CA PRO A 446 -3.33 -17.69 -19.88
C PRO A 446 -2.13 -18.25 -20.66
N ASN A 447 -1.89 -19.57 -20.55
CA ASN A 447 -0.74 -20.25 -21.16
C ASN A 447 -0.69 -20.10 -22.69
N ASP A 448 -1.84 -20.14 -23.35
CA ASP A 448 -1.98 -19.96 -24.78
C ASP A 448 -1.51 -18.58 -25.24
N CYS A 449 -1.78 -17.55 -24.44
CA CYS A 449 -1.35 -16.19 -24.68
C CYS A 449 0.18 -16.02 -24.51
N ASP A 450 0.77 -16.59 -23.46
CA ASP A 450 2.24 -16.56 -23.26
C ASP A 450 2.99 -17.29 -24.38
N THR A 451 2.48 -18.45 -24.81
CA THR A 451 3.03 -19.21 -25.96
C THR A 451 2.95 -18.39 -27.25
N LEU A 452 1.85 -17.71 -27.50
CA LEU A 452 1.66 -16.86 -28.66
C LEU A 452 2.66 -15.72 -28.69
N ILE A 453 2.82 -14.98 -27.57
CA ILE A 453 3.80 -13.89 -27.49
C ILE A 453 5.21 -14.41 -27.82
N THR A 454 5.61 -15.52 -27.21
CA THR A 454 6.95 -16.10 -27.44
C THR A 454 7.15 -16.65 -28.86
N SER A 455 6.08 -16.90 -29.63
CA SER A 455 6.17 -17.35 -31.02
C SER A 455 6.31 -16.18 -32.02
N TYR A 456 5.73 -15.03 -31.74
CA TYR A 456 5.77 -13.85 -32.63
C TYR A 456 6.89 -12.86 -32.31
N TYR A 457 7.48 -12.93 -31.10
CA TYR A 457 8.52 -12.00 -30.66
C TYR A 457 9.84 -12.72 -30.42
N GLN A 458 10.92 -12.13 -30.97
CA GLN A 458 12.29 -12.64 -30.82
C GLN A 458 13.02 -11.87 -29.73
N GLN A 459 13.70 -12.60 -28.85
CA GLN A 459 14.46 -12.02 -27.75
C GLN A 459 15.68 -11.25 -28.29
N VAL A 460 15.79 -9.97 -27.91
CA VAL A 460 16.94 -9.12 -28.28
C VAL A 460 17.86 -8.85 -27.10
N ARG A 461 17.33 -8.91 -25.88
CA ARG A 461 18.11 -8.69 -24.65
C ARG A 461 17.47 -9.40 -23.46
N VAL A 462 18.27 -9.77 -22.48
CA VAL A 462 17.84 -10.21 -21.13
C VAL A 462 18.54 -9.35 -20.10
N SER A 463 17.76 -8.82 -19.15
CA SER A 463 18.26 -8.10 -17.99
C SER A 463 17.73 -8.73 -16.70
N ASN A 464 18.05 -8.13 -15.56
CA ASN A 464 17.48 -8.49 -14.25
C ASN A 464 15.95 -8.30 -14.18
N PHE A 465 15.40 -7.47 -15.09
CA PHE A 465 13.96 -7.19 -15.19
C PHE A 465 13.25 -8.10 -16.21
N GLY A 466 13.98 -8.99 -16.84
CA GLY A 466 13.48 -10.01 -17.76
C GLY A 466 13.85 -9.78 -19.22
N PRO A 467 13.29 -10.60 -20.14
CA PRO A 467 13.57 -10.52 -21.56
C PRO A 467 12.87 -9.33 -22.22
N LEU A 468 13.61 -8.63 -23.08
CA LEU A 468 13.12 -7.69 -24.07
C LEU A 468 13.08 -8.40 -25.42
N MET A 469 11.94 -8.28 -26.10
CA MET A 469 11.64 -9.00 -27.32
C MET A 469 11.04 -8.06 -28.38
N THR A 470 11.50 -8.14 -29.62
CA THR A 470 10.97 -7.39 -30.77
C THR A 470 10.10 -8.29 -31.64
N HIS A 471 9.07 -7.71 -32.24
CA HIS A 471 8.21 -8.45 -33.18
C HIS A 471 9.03 -8.94 -34.39
N ALA A 472 8.86 -10.21 -34.78
CA ALA A 472 9.67 -10.85 -35.84
C ALA A 472 9.54 -10.17 -37.21
N ASN A 473 8.42 -9.50 -37.48
CA ASN A 473 8.14 -8.81 -38.76
C ASN A 473 8.59 -7.34 -38.77
N THR A 474 9.28 -6.83 -37.75
CA THR A 474 9.75 -5.43 -37.70
C THR A 474 11.17 -5.22 -38.17
N ARG A 475 11.76 -6.21 -38.83
CA ARG A 475 13.08 -6.10 -39.50
C ARG A 475 12.99 -5.84 -40.99
#